data_8aab3606cc42c2df2c2deae6a9f8506b
#
_entry.id   8aab3606cc42c2df2c2deae6a9f8506b
#
_cell.length_a   1.000
_cell.length_b   1.000
_cell.length_c   1.000
_cell.angle_alpha   90.00
_cell.angle_beta   90.00
_cell.angle_gamma   90.00
#
_symmetry.space_group_name_H-M   'P 1'
#
loop_
_entity.id
_entity.type
_entity.pdbx_description
1 polymer ?
#
loop_
_entity_poly.entity_id
_entity_poly.type
_entity_poly.pdbx_seq_one_letter_code
_entity_poly.pdbx_strand_id
1 'polypeptide(L)'
;NVVDYADYSITEATKNTHPIVESDTTVALLVIPPRHTTKPEELRRRRIFLDEAARAFGVESIRHLPDANTRVLDWLQARHEVQGSDGLPSLIEAQNWLEFQSQELALIRSISQTLRGRALNRLYPAISQSQSNMSGLYQITGSDDQVVQLCLGRGAFSARSAYSGATSAVIAIVRHDRAANFTADLSDMGLTIMPLRQGHIAELVDIEPLTEPPAG
;
A
#
# COMPACT_ATOMS: atom_id res chain seq x y z
N ASN A 1 -9.34 3.42 9.94
CA ASN A 1 -8.74 2.46 10.85
C ASN A 1 -7.40 1.94 10.27
N VAL A 2 -6.40 1.84 11.12
CA VAL A 2 -5.15 1.15 10.80
C VAL A 2 -5.26 -0.26 11.39
N VAL A 3 -5.10 -1.26 10.54
CA VAL A 3 -5.16 -2.67 10.95
C VAL A 3 -3.75 -3.22 10.95
N ASP A 4 -3.26 -3.66 12.09
CA ASP A 4 -2.04 -4.44 12.20
C ASP A 4 -2.42 -5.92 12.22
N TYR A 5 -2.18 -6.61 11.10
CA TYR A 5 -2.48 -8.03 10.96
C TYR A 5 -1.47 -8.92 11.71
N ALA A 6 -0.40 -8.38 12.26
CA ALA A 6 0.57 -9.16 13.01
C ALA A 6 0.07 -9.52 14.42
N ASP A 7 -0.69 -8.62 15.03
CA ASP A 7 -1.27 -8.83 16.36
C ASP A 7 -2.80 -8.70 16.36
N TYR A 8 -3.40 -8.62 15.18
CA TYR A 8 -4.84 -8.39 14.98
C TYR A 8 -5.36 -7.13 15.68
N SER A 9 -4.47 -6.18 15.96
CA SER A 9 -4.88 -4.91 16.56
C SER A 9 -5.50 -3.99 15.52
N ILE A 10 -6.56 -3.31 15.92
CA ILE A 10 -7.20 -2.27 15.11
C ILE A 10 -7.02 -0.96 15.84
N THR A 11 -6.29 -0.03 15.23
CA THR A 11 -6.17 1.32 15.75
C THR A 11 -7.20 2.21 15.07
N GLU A 12 -8.13 2.74 15.85
CA GLU A 12 -9.04 3.75 15.34
C GLU A 12 -8.28 5.03 15.03
N ALA A 13 -8.05 5.27 13.76
CA ALA A 13 -7.30 6.42 13.27
C ALA A 13 -8.22 7.56 12.79
N THR A 14 -9.52 7.36 12.79
CA THR A 14 -10.50 8.26 12.17
C THR A 14 -10.36 9.70 12.67
N LYS A 15 -10.25 9.90 13.99
CA LYS A 15 -10.07 11.24 14.60
C LYS A 15 -8.73 11.88 14.29
N ASN A 16 -7.72 11.08 13.94
CA ASN A 16 -6.35 11.54 13.70
C ASN A 16 -6.04 11.66 12.21
N THR A 17 -6.76 10.93 11.33
CA THR A 17 -6.56 10.97 9.88
C THR A 17 -7.46 11.98 9.18
N HIS A 18 -8.57 12.36 9.79
CA HIS A 18 -9.45 13.41 9.26
C HIS A 18 -8.69 14.68 8.86
N PRO A 19 -7.73 15.21 9.67
CA PRO A 19 -6.94 16.38 9.30
C PRO A 19 -6.03 16.20 8.07
N ILE A 20 -5.85 14.97 7.58
CA ILE A 20 -5.01 14.67 6.40
C ILE A 20 -5.88 14.54 5.16
N VAL A 21 -7.00 13.85 5.28
CA VAL A 21 -7.87 13.52 4.14
C VAL A 21 -8.76 14.70 3.77
N GLU A 22 -9.28 15.40 4.76
CA GLU A 22 -10.22 16.50 4.57
C GLU A 22 -10.04 17.51 5.71
N SER A 23 -9.15 18.48 5.53
CA SER A 23 -8.88 19.52 6.52
C SER A 23 -8.69 20.88 5.85
N ASP A 24 -8.71 21.93 6.66
CA ASP A 24 -8.37 23.28 6.21
C ASP A 24 -6.92 23.43 5.74
N THR A 25 -6.06 22.44 6.04
CA THR A 25 -4.63 22.51 5.73
C THR A 25 -4.21 21.58 4.60
N THR A 26 -4.82 20.38 4.51
CA THR A 26 -4.43 19.35 3.52
C THR A 26 -5.63 18.61 2.95
N VAL A 27 -5.47 18.12 1.74
CA VAL A 27 -6.37 17.16 1.09
C VAL A 27 -5.59 16.00 0.53
N ALA A 28 -6.19 14.82 0.51
CA ALA A 28 -5.66 13.65 -0.17
C ALA A 28 -6.40 13.47 -1.50
N LEU A 29 -5.62 13.26 -2.55
CA LEU A 29 -6.10 13.11 -3.91
C LEU A 29 -5.64 11.79 -4.49
N LEU A 30 -6.54 11.06 -5.16
CA LEU A 30 -6.19 9.93 -6.01
C LEU A 30 -5.90 10.45 -7.41
N VAL A 31 -4.69 10.21 -7.90
CA VAL A 31 -4.20 10.63 -9.21
C VAL A 31 -4.10 9.40 -10.11
N ILE A 32 -4.85 9.38 -11.19
CA ILE A 32 -4.95 8.24 -12.11
C ILE A 32 -4.42 8.67 -13.48
N PRO A 33 -3.36 8.03 -14.00
CA PRO A 33 -2.83 8.32 -15.31
C PRO A 33 -3.79 7.86 -16.42
N PRO A 34 -3.75 8.46 -17.63
CA PRO A 34 -4.64 8.13 -18.75
C PRO A 34 -4.50 6.67 -19.21
N ARG A 35 -3.31 6.10 -19.06
CA ARG A 35 -3.07 4.66 -19.27
C ARG A 35 -2.93 3.97 -17.93
N HIS A 36 -4.07 3.75 -17.29
CA HIS A 36 -4.13 3.03 -16.04
C HIS A 36 -3.80 1.55 -16.25
N THR A 37 -2.81 1.05 -15.50
CA THR A 37 -2.41 -0.35 -15.52
C THR A 37 -2.55 -0.96 -14.15
N THR A 38 -2.79 -2.27 -14.11
CA THR A 38 -2.80 -3.05 -12.86
C THR A 38 -1.91 -4.28 -13.03
N LYS A 39 -1.24 -4.67 -11.96
CA LYS A 39 -0.34 -5.84 -11.92
C LYS A 39 -0.70 -6.78 -10.75
N PRO A 40 -1.95 -7.26 -10.65
CA PRO A 40 -2.38 -8.07 -9.52
C PRO A 40 -1.62 -9.40 -9.43
N GLU A 41 -1.20 -9.97 -10.54
CA GLU A 41 -0.44 -11.23 -10.58
C GLU A 41 0.95 -11.10 -9.94
N GLU A 42 1.61 -9.95 -10.13
CA GLU A 42 2.89 -9.67 -9.49
C GLU A 42 2.75 -9.63 -7.97
N LEU A 43 1.71 -8.97 -7.46
CA LEU A 43 1.41 -8.93 -6.04
C LEU A 43 1.04 -10.31 -5.51
N ARG A 44 0.21 -11.06 -6.26
CA ARG A 44 -0.20 -12.42 -5.92
C ARG A 44 0.99 -13.38 -5.82
N ARG A 45 1.93 -13.33 -6.77
CA ARG A 45 3.14 -14.16 -6.76
C ARG A 45 3.94 -13.96 -5.47
N ARG A 46 4.14 -12.71 -5.04
CA ARG A 46 4.86 -12.40 -3.79
C ARG A 46 4.11 -12.92 -2.58
N ARG A 47 2.80 -12.75 -2.56
CA ARG A 47 1.95 -13.24 -1.47
C ARG A 47 1.99 -14.76 -1.37
N ILE A 48 1.86 -15.48 -2.48
CA ILE A 48 1.94 -16.95 -2.51
C ILE A 48 3.26 -17.43 -1.92
N PHE A 49 4.38 -16.83 -2.31
CA PHE A 49 5.69 -17.18 -1.76
C PHE A 49 5.75 -17.01 -0.24
N LEU A 50 5.27 -15.89 0.29
CA LEU A 50 5.28 -15.62 1.73
C LEU A 50 4.34 -16.56 2.50
N ASP A 51 3.18 -16.89 1.94
CA ASP A 51 2.22 -17.83 2.52
C ASP A 51 2.78 -19.28 2.49
N GLU A 52 3.55 -19.66 1.47
CA GLU A 52 4.24 -20.96 1.41
C GLU A 52 5.36 -21.05 2.45
N ALA A 53 6.14 -19.99 2.60
CA ALA A 53 7.17 -19.92 3.64
C ALA A 53 6.54 -20.03 5.04
N ALA A 54 5.49 -19.27 5.32
CA ALA A 54 4.79 -19.32 6.61
C ALA A 54 4.29 -20.75 6.92
N ARG A 55 3.68 -21.42 5.94
CA ARG A 55 3.24 -22.81 6.07
C ARG A 55 4.38 -23.79 6.32
N ALA A 56 5.51 -23.61 5.64
CA ALA A 56 6.68 -24.47 5.81
C ALA A 56 7.27 -24.40 7.23
N PHE A 57 7.15 -23.25 7.89
CA PHE A 57 7.59 -23.06 9.27
C PHE A 57 6.48 -23.24 10.31
N GLY A 58 5.25 -23.58 9.91
CA GLY A 58 4.12 -23.79 10.82
C GLY A 58 3.66 -22.53 11.55
N VAL A 59 3.84 -21.37 10.95
CA VAL A 59 3.41 -20.08 11.50
C VAL A 59 2.28 -19.48 10.66
N GLU A 60 1.40 -18.70 11.27
CA GLU A 60 0.32 -18.01 10.54
C GLU A 60 0.86 -16.95 9.57
N SER A 61 1.96 -16.31 9.94
CA SER A 61 2.64 -15.31 9.14
C SER A 61 4.13 -15.35 9.42
N ILE A 62 4.96 -15.09 8.42
CA ILE A 62 6.42 -14.99 8.58
C ILE A 62 6.83 -13.90 9.59
N ARG A 63 5.95 -12.96 9.92
CA ARG A 63 6.15 -11.94 10.97
C ARG A 63 6.31 -12.53 12.37
N HIS A 64 5.76 -13.72 12.59
CA HIS A 64 5.86 -14.46 13.85
C HIS A 64 7.07 -15.39 13.88
N LEU A 65 7.82 -15.47 12.80
CA LEU A 65 8.99 -16.31 12.70
C LEU A 65 10.23 -15.52 13.17
N PRO A 66 10.90 -15.94 14.26
CA PRO A 66 12.19 -15.35 14.63
C PRO A 66 13.20 -15.51 13.49
N ASP A 67 14.00 -14.47 13.24
CA ASP A 67 15.01 -14.44 12.17
C ASP A 67 14.46 -14.82 10.79
N ALA A 68 13.23 -14.35 10.52
CA ALA A 68 12.44 -14.75 9.34
C ALA A 68 13.24 -14.62 8.03
N ASN A 69 13.96 -13.51 7.83
CA ASN A 69 14.68 -13.26 6.60
C ASN A 69 15.71 -14.37 6.34
N THR A 70 16.57 -14.66 7.31
CA THR A 70 17.61 -15.70 7.18
C THR A 70 16.98 -17.08 6.95
N ARG A 71 16.02 -17.45 7.80
CA ARG A 71 15.40 -18.79 7.75
C ARG A 71 14.63 -19.04 6.46
N VAL A 72 13.93 -18.04 5.95
CA VAL A 72 13.17 -18.17 4.70
C VAL A 72 14.12 -18.24 3.51
N LEU A 73 15.25 -17.51 3.52
CA LEU A 73 16.24 -17.61 2.45
C LEU A 73 16.95 -18.97 2.45
N ASP A 74 17.33 -19.50 3.61
CA ASP A 74 17.90 -20.85 3.74
C ASP A 74 16.93 -21.93 3.24
N TRP A 75 15.65 -21.80 3.60
CA TRP A 75 14.59 -22.70 3.12
C TRP A 75 14.43 -22.59 1.59
N LEU A 76 14.44 -21.39 1.03
CA LEU A 76 14.33 -21.21 -0.42
C LEU A 76 15.54 -21.79 -1.14
N GLN A 77 16.74 -21.60 -0.61
CA GLN A 77 17.96 -22.17 -1.17
C GLN A 77 17.88 -23.71 -1.20
N ALA A 78 17.47 -24.35 -0.10
CA ALA A 78 17.30 -25.79 -0.06
C ALA A 78 16.22 -26.27 -1.08
N ARG A 79 15.16 -25.51 -1.29
CA ARG A 79 14.17 -25.80 -2.34
C ARG A 79 14.76 -25.72 -3.74
N HIS A 80 15.59 -24.71 -4.02
CA HIS A 80 16.29 -24.60 -5.33
C HIS A 80 17.19 -25.80 -5.59
N GLU A 81 17.88 -26.29 -4.57
CA GLU A 81 18.77 -27.45 -4.70
C GLU A 81 18.00 -28.77 -4.99
N VAL A 82 16.80 -28.92 -4.40
CA VAL A 82 16.01 -30.15 -4.52
C VAL A 82 15.08 -30.13 -5.73
N GLN A 83 14.43 -29.01 -6.02
CA GLN A 83 13.34 -28.91 -7.00
C GLN A 83 13.73 -28.11 -8.26
N GLY A 84 14.90 -27.47 -8.23
CA GLY A 84 15.26 -26.49 -9.24
C GLY A 84 14.63 -25.13 -8.99
N SER A 85 14.94 -24.18 -9.86
CA SER A 85 14.49 -22.77 -9.69
C SER A 85 13.17 -22.44 -10.39
N ASP A 86 12.59 -23.39 -11.12
CA ASP A 86 11.39 -23.13 -11.92
C ASP A 86 10.19 -22.79 -11.03
N GLY A 87 9.57 -21.64 -11.32
CA GLY A 87 8.42 -21.15 -10.58
C GLY A 87 8.72 -20.53 -9.22
N LEU A 88 9.94 -20.62 -8.71
CA LEU A 88 10.39 -20.01 -7.46
C LEU A 88 11.01 -18.62 -7.73
N PRO A 89 10.93 -17.67 -6.76
CA PRO A 89 11.72 -16.46 -6.85
C PRO A 89 13.22 -16.76 -6.72
N SER A 90 14.06 -15.93 -7.31
CA SER A 90 15.48 -15.95 -7.00
C SER A 90 15.74 -15.54 -5.55
N LEU A 91 16.91 -15.92 -5.00
CA LEU A 91 17.28 -15.52 -3.62
C LEU A 91 17.31 -14.00 -3.45
N ILE A 92 17.74 -13.26 -4.49
CA ILE A 92 17.77 -11.79 -4.46
C ILE A 92 16.36 -11.22 -4.45
N GLU A 93 15.43 -11.72 -5.27
CA GLU A 93 14.03 -11.30 -5.24
C GLU A 93 13.41 -11.57 -3.88
N ALA A 94 13.58 -12.77 -3.34
CA ALA A 94 13.05 -13.15 -2.04
C ALA A 94 13.62 -12.28 -0.92
N GLN A 95 14.93 -12.00 -0.92
CA GLN A 95 15.57 -11.12 0.04
C GLN A 95 14.97 -9.72 0.00
N ASN A 96 14.79 -9.16 -1.19
CA ASN A 96 14.20 -7.84 -1.36
C ASN A 96 12.73 -7.80 -0.86
N TRP A 97 11.95 -8.84 -1.11
CA TRP A 97 10.56 -8.90 -0.64
C TRP A 97 10.46 -9.02 0.88
N LEU A 98 11.34 -9.81 1.50
CA LEU A 98 11.42 -9.95 2.95
C LEU A 98 11.86 -8.64 3.61
N GLU A 99 12.86 -7.98 3.05
CA GLU A 99 13.34 -6.69 3.53
C GLU A 99 12.24 -5.61 3.39
N PHE A 100 11.54 -5.56 2.26
CA PHE A 100 10.39 -4.68 2.08
C PHE A 100 9.35 -4.88 3.19
N GLN A 101 8.98 -6.13 3.48
CA GLN A 101 8.02 -6.42 4.53
C GLN A 101 8.49 -5.94 5.91
N SER A 102 9.74 -6.17 6.25
CA SER A 102 10.32 -5.74 7.53
C SER A 102 10.28 -4.22 7.67
N GLN A 103 10.64 -3.51 6.61
CA GLN A 103 10.65 -2.05 6.59
C GLN A 103 9.23 -1.46 6.64
N GLU A 104 8.28 -2.01 5.88
CA GLU A 104 6.87 -1.57 5.91
C GLU A 104 6.24 -1.78 7.30
N LEU A 105 6.54 -2.88 7.97
CA LEU A 105 6.09 -3.10 9.35
C LEU A 105 6.62 -2.04 10.32
N ALA A 106 7.90 -1.71 10.22
CA ALA A 106 8.49 -0.66 11.04
C ALA A 106 7.83 0.71 10.75
N LEU A 107 7.58 1.02 9.48
CA LEU A 107 6.88 2.24 9.07
C LEU A 107 5.43 2.28 9.56
N ILE A 108 4.67 1.20 9.45
CA ILE A 108 3.29 1.12 9.95
C ILE A 108 3.23 1.40 11.44
N ARG A 109 4.15 0.82 12.23
CA ARG A 109 4.25 1.09 13.68
C ARG A 109 4.57 2.56 13.95
N SER A 110 5.52 3.13 13.22
CA SER A 110 5.89 4.55 13.31
C SER A 110 4.72 5.46 12.93
N ILE A 111 4.01 5.16 11.85
CA ILE A 111 2.82 5.90 11.40
C ILE A 111 1.72 5.84 12.47
N SER A 112 1.45 4.66 13.03
CA SER A 112 0.44 4.50 14.08
C SER A 112 0.77 5.33 15.32
N GLN A 113 2.04 5.36 15.75
CA GLN A 113 2.50 6.22 16.85
C GLN A 113 2.38 7.71 16.51
N THR A 114 2.74 8.09 15.29
CA THR A 114 2.65 9.46 14.78
C THR A 114 1.21 9.97 14.78
N LEU A 115 0.27 9.14 14.32
CA LEU A 115 -1.15 9.47 14.31
C LEU A 115 -1.70 9.64 15.73
N ARG A 116 -1.34 8.76 16.66
CA ARG A 116 -1.71 8.88 18.09
C ARG A 116 -1.14 10.15 18.72
N GLY A 117 0.11 10.49 18.40
CA GLY A 117 0.79 11.68 18.90
C GLY A 117 0.46 12.99 18.17
N ARG A 118 -0.38 12.95 17.15
CA ARG A 118 -0.74 14.11 16.28
C ARG A 118 0.46 14.80 15.64
N ALA A 119 1.58 14.11 15.47
CA ALA A 119 2.81 14.65 14.89
C ALA A 119 2.81 14.48 13.36
N LEU A 120 1.83 15.06 12.67
CA LEU A 120 1.58 14.86 11.24
C LEU A 120 2.77 15.20 10.33
N ASN A 121 3.67 16.07 10.76
CA ASN A 121 4.90 16.41 10.05
C ASN A 121 5.84 15.19 9.85
N ARG A 122 5.71 14.15 10.67
CA ARG A 122 6.46 12.89 10.52
C ARG A 122 5.79 11.90 9.58
N LEU A 123 4.52 12.11 9.25
CA LEU A 123 3.76 11.21 8.37
C LEU A 123 4.23 11.30 6.92
N TYR A 124 4.45 12.51 6.40
CA TYR A 124 4.83 12.70 5.00
C TYR A 124 6.17 12.04 4.65
N PRO A 125 7.24 12.18 5.46
CA PRO A 125 8.48 11.44 5.23
C PRO A 125 8.29 9.92 5.28
N ALA A 126 7.43 9.40 6.18
CA ALA A 126 7.16 7.97 6.27
C ALA A 126 6.43 7.44 5.01
N ILE A 127 5.47 8.19 4.46
CA ILE A 127 4.81 7.85 3.20
C ILE A 127 5.81 7.84 2.04
N SER A 128 6.69 8.84 1.97
CA SER A 128 7.74 8.91 0.94
C SER A 128 8.75 7.76 1.07
N GLN A 129 9.11 7.39 2.30
CA GLN A 129 9.98 6.23 2.54
C GLN A 129 9.32 4.92 2.10
N SER A 130 8.01 4.74 2.39
CA SER A 130 7.26 3.57 1.90
C SER A 130 7.24 3.51 0.38
N GLN A 131 7.11 4.65 -0.32
CA GLN A 131 7.22 4.67 -1.78
C GLN A 131 8.62 4.24 -2.25
N SER A 132 9.68 4.76 -1.63
CA SER A 132 11.05 4.39 -1.97
C SER A 132 11.32 2.89 -1.75
N ASN A 133 10.83 2.33 -0.65
CA ASN A 133 10.93 0.89 -0.37
C ASN A 133 10.18 0.07 -1.42
N MET A 134 8.99 0.52 -1.81
CA MET A 134 8.17 -0.17 -2.80
C MET A 134 8.85 -0.17 -4.18
N SER A 135 9.42 0.93 -4.60
CA SER A 135 10.14 1.03 -5.87
C SER A 135 11.47 0.27 -5.86
N GLY A 136 12.23 0.37 -4.77
CA GLY A 136 13.57 -0.20 -4.66
C GLY A 136 13.57 -1.70 -4.35
N LEU A 137 12.74 -2.14 -3.42
CA LEU A 137 12.74 -3.51 -2.90
C LEU A 137 11.61 -4.36 -3.49
N TYR A 138 10.39 -3.83 -3.50
CA TYR A 138 9.25 -4.64 -3.92
C TYR A 138 9.11 -4.74 -5.44
N GLN A 139 9.52 -3.72 -6.16
CA GLN A 139 9.70 -3.70 -7.62
C GLN A 139 8.45 -4.09 -8.45
N ILE A 140 7.25 -3.77 -7.94
CA ILE A 140 6.01 -3.89 -8.72
C ILE A 140 5.77 -2.65 -9.54
N THR A 141 6.31 -1.53 -9.09
CA THR A 141 6.12 -0.21 -9.67
C THR A 141 6.63 -0.14 -11.11
N GLY A 142 6.00 0.68 -11.87
CA GLY A 142 6.35 0.96 -13.26
C GLY A 142 6.19 2.45 -13.54
N SER A 143 5.22 2.81 -14.36
CA SER A 143 4.89 4.21 -14.72
C SER A 143 4.38 5.05 -13.55
N ASP A 144 3.97 4.44 -12.45
CA ASP A 144 3.51 5.11 -11.24
C ASP A 144 4.62 5.88 -10.52
N ASP A 145 5.90 5.43 -10.58
CA ASP A 145 7.01 6.24 -10.07
C ASP A 145 7.11 7.59 -10.78
N GLN A 146 6.84 7.65 -12.07
CA GLN A 146 6.80 8.90 -12.82
C GLN A 146 5.66 9.81 -12.34
N VAL A 147 4.49 9.22 -12.07
CA VAL A 147 3.34 9.95 -11.52
C VAL A 147 3.63 10.43 -10.11
N VAL A 148 4.29 9.63 -9.27
CA VAL A 148 4.74 10.05 -7.92
C VAL A 148 5.66 11.26 -8.03
N GLN A 149 6.70 11.20 -8.86
CA GLN A 149 7.64 12.31 -9.06
C GLN A 149 6.95 13.55 -9.63
N LEU A 150 5.99 13.37 -10.53
CA LEU A 150 5.18 14.47 -11.06
C LEU A 150 4.37 15.13 -9.95
N CYS A 151 3.71 14.36 -9.08
CA CYS A 151 2.95 14.89 -7.95
C CYS A 151 3.84 15.67 -6.98
N LEU A 152 5.01 15.14 -6.64
CA LEU A 152 5.99 15.81 -5.77
C LEU A 152 6.51 17.12 -6.41
N GLY A 153 6.85 17.06 -7.69
CA GLY A 153 7.30 18.24 -8.46
C GLY A 153 6.22 19.32 -8.59
N ARG A 154 4.94 18.99 -8.46
CA ARG A 154 3.80 19.93 -8.43
C ARG A 154 3.40 20.36 -7.02
N GLY A 155 4.20 20.02 -6.02
CA GLY A 155 4.06 20.52 -4.65
C GLY A 155 3.22 19.66 -3.72
N ALA A 156 3.03 18.37 -4.03
CA ALA A 156 2.53 17.45 -3.05
C ALA A 156 3.53 17.30 -1.89
N PHE A 157 3.04 17.21 -0.66
CA PHE A 157 3.86 16.95 0.52
C PHE A 157 4.41 15.51 0.50
N SER A 158 3.62 14.60 0.00
CA SER A 158 4.00 13.20 -0.23
C SER A 158 3.10 12.60 -1.31
N ALA A 159 3.62 11.58 -1.98
CA ALA A 159 2.88 10.81 -2.95
C ALA A 159 3.31 9.34 -2.85
N ARG A 160 2.38 8.43 -3.03
CA ARG A 160 2.63 6.99 -2.94
C ARG A 160 1.71 6.24 -3.89
N SER A 161 2.25 5.23 -4.56
CA SER A 161 1.46 4.32 -5.40
C SER A 161 0.39 3.62 -4.57
N ALA A 162 -0.82 3.61 -5.09
CA ALA A 162 -1.94 2.92 -4.47
C ALA A 162 -1.79 1.39 -4.62
N TYR A 163 -2.56 0.64 -3.82
CA TYR A 163 -2.63 -0.82 -3.89
C TYR A 163 -1.25 -1.51 -3.93
N SER A 164 -0.33 -1.08 -3.06
CA SER A 164 1.04 -1.62 -2.94
C SER A 164 1.82 -1.63 -4.27
N GLY A 165 1.59 -0.65 -5.14
CA GLY A 165 2.24 -0.56 -6.44
C GLY A 165 1.63 -1.47 -7.53
N ALA A 166 0.60 -2.25 -7.21
CA ALA A 166 -0.07 -3.09 -8.20
C ALA A 166 -1.01 -2.32 -9.14
N THR A 167 -1.11 -1.02 -8.99
CA THR A 167 -1.86 -0.11 -9.86
C THR A 167 -1.04 1.13 -10.15
N SER A 168 -1.24 1.73 -11.31
CA SER A 168 -0.58 2.99 -11.68
C SER A 168 -1.20 4.24 -11.04
N ALA A 169 -2.25 4.09 -10.23
CA ALA A 169 -2.81 5.19 -9.48
C ALA A 169 -1.94 5.55 -8.28
N VAL A 170 -1.91 6.84 -7.94
CA VAL A 170 -1.08 7.42 -6.87
C VAL A 170 -1.97 8.19 -5.91
N ILE A 171 -1.72 8.04 -4.62
CA ILE A 171 -2.31 8.89 -3.58
C ILE A 171 -1.33 10.01 -3.30
N ALA A 172 -1.77 11.25 -3.53
CA ALA A 172 -1.00 12.46 -3.25
C ALA A 172 -1.65 13.26 -2.11
N ILE A 173 -0.83 13.75 -1.19
CA ILE A 173 -1.28 14.67 -0.13
C ILE A 173 -0.77 16.07 -0.48
N VAL A 174 -1.69 17.00 -0.64
CA VAL A 174 -1.39 18.37 -1.05
C VAL A 174 -1.96 19.38 -0.06
N ARG A 175 -1.43 20.62 -0.07
CA ARG A 175 -2.02 21.72 0.69
C ARG A 175 -3.42 22.01 0.18
N HIS A 176 -4.34 22.29 1.08
CA HIS A 176 -5.73 22.62 0.73
C HIS A 176 -5.81 23.83 -0.22
N ASP A 177 -5.09 24.91 0.07
CA ASP A 177 -5.05 26.13 -0.73
C ASP A 177 -4.39 25.96 -2.11
N ARG A 178 -3.68 24.85 -2.35
CA ARG A 178 -3.03 24.51 -3.63
C ARG A 178 -3.76 23.42 -4.41
N ALA A 179 -4.75 22.76 -3.80
CA ALA A 179 -5.41 21.59 -4.37
C ALA A 179 -6.10 21.89 -5.71
N ALA A 180 -6.74 23.06 -5.84
CA ALA A 180 -7.39 23.46 -7.08
C ALA A 180 -6.39 23.61 -8.24
N ASN A 181 -5.28 24.31 -8.02
CA ASN A 181 -4.24 24.49 -9.03
C ASN A 181 -3.56 23.15 -9.36
N PHE A 182 -3.23 22.36 -8.34
CA PHE A 182 -2.67 21.03 -8.50
C PHE A 182 -3.57 20.12 -9.36
N THR A 183 -4.89 20.15 -9.09
CA THR A 183 -5.87 19.39 -9.86
C THR A 183 -5.94 19.87 -11.31
N ALA A 184 -6.01 21.17 -11.54
CA ALA A 184 -6.06 21.75 -12.88
C ALA A 184 -4.80 21.37 -13.70
N ASP A 185 -3.61 21.60 -13.14
CA ASP A 185 -2.34 21.32 -13.78
C ASP A 185 -2.21 19.85 -14.23
N LEU A 186 -2.61 18.91 -13.36
CA LEU A 186 -2.53 17.48 -13.68
C LEU A 186 -3.66 17.03 -14.64
N SER A 187 -4.83 17.65 -14.54
CA SER A 187 -5.94 17.37 -15.48
C SER A 187 -5.60 17.84 -16.89
N ASP A 188 -4.94 18.99 -17.04
CA ASP A 188 -4.46 19.49 -18.33
C ASP A 188 -3.41 18.57 -18.97
N MET A 189 -2.71 17.79 -18.15
CA MET A 189 -1.80 16.73 -18.60
C MET A 189 -2.51 15.39 -18.90
N GLY A 190 -3.84 15.34 -18.79
CA GLY A 190 -4.65 14.17 -19.08
C GLY A 190 -4.80 13.18 -17.91
N LEU A 191 -4.39 13.55 -16.69
CA LEU A 191 -4.63 12.69 -15.53
C LEU A 191 -6.03 12.93 -14.95
N THR A 192 -6.63 11.88 -14.39
CA THR A 192 -7.90 11.99 -13.65
C THR A 192 -7.58 12.17 -12.17
N ILE A 193 -8.15 13.21 -11.55
CA ILE A 193 -7.93 13.54 -10.15
C ILE A 193 -9.24 13.39 -9.37
N MET A 194 -9.19 12.59 -8.31
CA MET A 194 -10.35 12.34 -7.46
C MET A 194 -10.02 12.70 -6.01
N PRO A 195 -10.81 13.55 -5.33
CA PRO A 195 -10.61 13.80 -3.92
C PRO A 195 -10.95 12.55 -3.11
N LEU A 196 -10.07 12.17 -2.19
CA LEU A 196 -10.35 11.13 -1.21
C LEU A 196 -11.11 11.75 -0.04
N ARG A 197 -12.21 11.14 0.33
CA ARG A 197 -13.05 11.54 1.46
C ARG A 197 -13.10 10.43 2.50
N GLN A 198 -13.37 10.82 3.72
CA GLN A 198 -13.65 9.84 4.77
C GLN A 198 -14.93 9.09 4.41
N GLY A 199 -14.87 7.76 4.40
CA GLY A 199 -16.06 6.91 4.24
C GLY A 199 -16.94 6.96 5.47
N HIS A 200 -18.21 6.63 5.29
CA HIS A 200 -19.10 6.36 6.40
C HIS A 200 -18.67 5.11 7.18
N ILE A 201 -19.16 4.96 8.41
CA ILE A 201 -19.01 3.73 9.19
C ILE A 201 -19.60 2.59 8.36
N ALA A 202 -18.90 1.44 8.34
CA ALA A 202 -19.44 0.25 7.69
C ALA A 202 -20.73 -0.16 8.41
N GLU A 203 -21.86 -0.07 7.71
CA GLU A 203 -23.16 -0.50 8.19
C GLU A 203 -23.54 -1.82 7.52
N LEU A 204 -24.17 -2.72 8.28
CA LEU A 204 -24.82 -3.87 7.70
C LEU A 204 -25.98 -3.35 6.85
N VAL A 205 -25.90 -3.51 5.55
CA VAL A 205 -27.04 -3.27 4.67
C VAL A 205 -27.89 -4.53 4.74
N ASP A 206 -29.09 -4.43 5.31
CA ASP A 206 -30.10 -5.47 5.18
C ASP A 206 -30.46 -5.58 3.68
N ILE A 207 -29.92 -6.62 3.04
CA ILE A 207 -30.29 -6.95 1.67
C ILE A 207 -31.68 -7.57 1.79
N GLU A 208 -32.74 -6.81 1.41
CA GLU A 208 -34.06 -7.41 1.21
C GLU A 208 -33.89 -8.61 0.27
N PRO A 209 -34.38 -9.82 0.63
CA PRO A 209 -34.31 -10.95 -0.24
C PRO A 209 -35.00 -10.58 -1.56
N LEU A 210 -34.30 -10.79 -2.68
CA LEU A 210 -34.86 -10.61 -4.02
C LEU A 210 -36.18 -11.42 -4.06
N THR A 211 -37.30 -10.73 -4.13
CA THR A 211 -38.59 -11.37 -4.36
C THR A 211 -38.51 -12.07 -5.70
N GLU A 212 -38.68 -13.38 -5.71
CA GLU A 212 -38.75 -14.16 -6.95
C GLU A 212 -39.76 -13.50 -7.91
N PRO A 213 -39.45 -13.38 -9.19
CA PRO A 213 -40.40 -12.88 -10.16
C PRO A 213 -41.63 -13.83 -10.17
N PRO A 214 -42.85 -13.31 -10.29
CA PRO A 214 -44.04 -14.13 -10.31
C PRO A 214 -43.90 -15.15 -11.46
N ALA A 215 -44.11 -16.43 -11.13
CA ALA A 215 -44.17 -17.50 -12.11
C ALA A 215 -45.29 -17.23 -13.09
N GLY A 216 -44.94 -16.97 -14.37
CA GLY A 216 -45.83 -16.82 -15.49
C GLY A 216 -46.21 -18.17 -16.11
#